data_b7701357d95018793f717f6e6b3678cf
#
_entry.id   b7701357d95018793f717f6e6b3678cf
#
_cell.length_a   1.000
_cell.length_b   1.000
_cell.length_c   1.000
_cell.angle_alpha   90.00
_cell.angle_beta   90.00
_cell.angle_gamma   90.00
#
_symmetry.space_group_name_H-M   'P 1'
#
loop_
_entity.id
_entity.type
_entity.pdbx_description
1 polymer ?
#
loop_
_entity_poly.entity_id
_entity_poly.type
_entity_poly.pdbx_seq_one_letter_code
_entity_poly.pdbx_strand_id
1 'polypeptide(L)'
;MLALMLPFGLAFGGLAVIGAVAGVVAAILWRRQSGPRESATAKESKSSLPPTVSSLADDLSEAVNRNEFFLVHQPKMRARSGEVQAVETLIRWRHPTRGLIGPNDFIALAEERGEMRRVTEWVIRQTIVEQASLAACGHNVTFNVNISARVLPDRDFAEWALATVSAASGPIGFEITETAMIADPEGALRNLHLFADAGIKIAIDDYGAGLSSLAYLKQLPAHELKIDRMFISGLSSSHRDPLLVRSTIDLAHALDMEVTAEGVDSPAALALLKVMGCDVIQGFLIAMPMALGDLRSFLDAREDGTPEASLGFNWLGRSGRAG
;
A
#
# COMPACT_ATOMS: atom_id res chain seq x y z
N MET A 1 63.74 20.78 15.05
CA MET A 1 63.06 22.01 15.52
C MET A 1 61.76 22.11 14.76
N LEU A 2 60.65 22.08 15.22
CA LEU A 2 59.88 22.27 16.43
C LEU A 2 58.60 21.42 16.29
N ALA A 3 58.27 20.59 17.24
CA ALA A 3 57.03 19.87 17.38
C ALA A 3 55.92 20.87 17.76
N LEU A 4 54.70 20.63 17.29
CA LEU A 4 53.49 21.12 17.96
C LEU A 4 52.44 20.03 17.94
N MET A 5 52.26 19.40 19.10
CA MET A 5 51.13 18.58 19.47
C MET A 5 49.88 19.45 19.64
N LEU A 6 48.74 19.01 19.17
CA LEU A 6 47.42 19.46 19.64
C LEU A 6 46.53 18.25 19.91
N PRO A 7 45.64 18.31 20.91
CA PRO A 7 45.15 17.15 21.60
C PRO A 7 43.83 16.61 21.04
N PHE A 8 43.62 15.31 21.24
CA PHE A 8 42.36 14.59 21.21
C PHE A 8 41.34 15.18 22.19
N GLY A 9 40.13 15.33 21.76
CA GLY A 9 38.96 15.55 22.62
C GLY A 9 37.77 16.11 21.85
N LEU A 10 36.85 15.24 21.52
CA LEU A 10 35.39 15.47 21.48
C LEU A 10 34.70 14.32 20.70
N ALA A 11 34.64 13.17 21.33
CA ALA A 11 33.60 12.18 21.02
C ALA A 11 32.72 12.11 22.28
N PHE A 12 31.43 12.08 22.09
CA PHE A 12 30.29 11.95 22.99
C PHE A 12 29.37 13.20 22.99
N GLY A 13 28.53 13.28 21.94
CA GLY A 13 27.45 14.27 21.88
C GLY A 13 26.31 13.90 20.93
N GLY A 14 26.41 12.79 20.17
CA GLY A 14 25.47 12.47 19.11
C GLY A 14 24.30 11.55 19.47
N LEU A 15 24.33 10.84 20.58
CA LEU A 15 23.31 9.81 20.91
C LEU A 15 22.15 10.32 21.79
N ALA A 16 22.24 11.53 22.36
CA ALA A 16 21.19 12.06 23.24
C ALA A 16 20.06 12.82 22.50
N VAL A 17 20.26 13.21 21.25
CA VAL A 17 19.28 14.04 20.51
C VAL A 17 18.23 13.19 19.79
N ILE A 18 18.55 11.97 19.38
CA ILE A 18 17.63 11.07 18.65
C ILE A 18 16.53 10.51 19.57
N GLY A 19 16.83 10.30 20.86
CA GLY A 19 15.82 9.84 21.84
C GLY A 19 14.79 10.88 22.24
N ALA A 20 15.09 12.18 22.11
CA ALA A 20 14.20 13.25 22.53
C ALA A 20 13.11 13.59 21.50
N VAL A 21 13.36 13.37 20.21
CA VAL A 21 12.39 13.67 19.14
C VAL A 21 11.31 12.59 19.06
N ALA A 22 11.63 11.32 19.23
CA ALA A 22 10.65 10.23 19.25
C ALA A 22 9.69 10.34 20.45
N GLY A 23 10.18 10.81 21.62
CA GLY A 23 9.35 10.99 22.81
C GLY A 23 8.34 12.15 22.70
N VAL A 24 8.66 13.21 21.95
CA VAL A 24 7.80 14.38 21.80
C VAL A 24 6.64 14.12 20.83
N VAL A 25 6.87 13.36 19.76
CA VAL A 25 5.82 12.98 18.78
C VAL A 25 4.81 12.04 19.44
N ALA A 26 5.25 11.05 20.21
CA ALA A 26 4.37 10.15 20.95
C ALA A 26 3.53 10.89 22.02
N ALA A 27 4.09 11.90 22.71
CA ALA A 27 3.39 12.69 23.70
C ALA A 27 2.33 13.66 23.10
N ILE A 28 2.53 14.15 21.88
CA ILE A 28 1.57 15.03 21.18
C ILE A 28 0.37 14.22 20.68
N LEU A 29 0.57 12.98 20.22
CA LEU A 29 -0.52 12.12 19.80
C LEU A 29 -1.34 11.59 20.98
N TRP A 30 -0.72 11.33 22.14
CA TRP A 30 -1.42 10.87 23.35
C TRP A 30 -2.28 11.96 24.01
N ARG A 31 -1.88 13.25 23.94
CA ARG A 31 -2.59 14.37 24.56
C ARG A 31 -3.90 14.78 23.84
N ARG A 32 -4.14 14.29 22.64
CA ARG A 32 -5.40 14.54 21.88
C ARG A 32 -6.54 13.57 22.19
N GLN A 33 -6.30 12.52 23.00
CA GLN A 33 -7.32 11.50 23.32
C GLN A 33 -7.86 11.53 24.77
N SER A 34 -7.45 12.49 25.61
CA SER A 34 -7.87 12.53 27.02
C SER A 34 -8.77 13.73 27.28
N GLY A 35 -10.07 13.58 27.02
CA GLY A 35 -11.12 14.45 27.58
C GLY A 35 -11.55 13.95 28.97
N PRO A 36 -12.15 14.80 29.84
CA PRO A 36 -12.41 14.47 31.24
C PRO A 36 -13.53 13.43 31.41
N ARG A 37 -13.26 12.40 32.22
CA ARG A 37 -14.23 11.41 32.64
C ARG A 37 -14.97 11.90 33.90
N GLU A 38 -16.28 12.01 33.81
CA GLU A 38 -17.16 12.14 34.96
C GLU A 38 -17.29 10.77 35.69
N SER A 39 -17.19 10.84 37.02
CA SER A 39 -17.33 9.71 37.91
C SER A 39 -18.81 9.45 38.19
N ALA A 40 -19.32 8.28 37.84
CA ALA A 40 -20.61 7.78 38.32
C ALA A 40 -20.39 6.52 39.14
N THR A 41 -20.89 6.52 40.35
CA THR A 41 -20.83 5.44 41.34
C THR A 41 -21.63 4.20 40.92
N ALA A 42 -21.00 3.05 41.00
CA ALA A 42 -21.59 1.74 40.68
C ALA A 42 -22.45 1.20 41.84
N LYS A 43 -23.64 0.72 41.49
CA LYS A 43 -24.40 -0.25 42.30
C LYS A 43 -24.21 -1.66 41.67
N GLU A 44 -23.71 -2.58 42.46
CA GLU A 44 -23.61 -3.99 42.06
C GLU A 44 -25.01 -4.61 41.84
N SER A 45 -25.21 -5.11 40.63
CA SER A 45 -26.30 -6.04 40.30
C SER A 45 -25.66 -7.27 39.65
N LYS A 46 -25.74 -8.41 40.30
CA LYS A 46 -25.41 -9.73 39.75
C LYS A 46 -26.39 -10.02 38.62
N SER A 47 -25.94 -9.97 37.38
CA SER A 47 -26.66 -10.46 36.21
C SER A 47 -25.67 -11.12 35.25
N SER A 48 -26.04 -12.33 34.80
CA SER A 48 -25.43 -13.15 33.77
C SER A 48 -24.49 -12.40 32.83
N LEU A 49 -23.21 -12.82 32.77
CA LEU A 49 -22.21 -12.32 31.82
C LEU A 49 -22.80 -12.41 30.39
N PRO A 50 -22.81 -11.29 29.65
CA PRO A 50 -23.07 -11.36 28.23
C PRO A 50 -21.95 -12.16 27.56
N PRO A 51 -22.22 -12.78 26.40
CA PRO A 51 -21.20 -13.52 25.67
C PRO A 51 -19.97 -12.61 25.55
N THR A 52 -18.81 -13.12 25.94
CA THR A 52 -17.52 -12.44 25.84
C THR A 52 -17.41 -11.85 24.44
N VAL A 53 -17.43 -10.53 24.34
CA VAL A 53 -17.13 -9.83 23.07
C VAL A 53 -15.68 -10.20 22.77
N SER A 54 -15.47 -11.10 21.80
CA SER A 54 -14.14 -11.47 21.34
C SER A 54 -13.36 -10.21 20.97
N SER A 55 -12.09 -10.18 21.30
CA SER A 55 -11.26 -9.06 20.86
C SER A 55 -11.13 -9.10 19.33
N LEU A 56 -10.99 -7.98 18.67
CA LEU A 56 -10.76 -7.94 17.20
C LEU A 56 -9.57 -8.83 16.81
N ALA A 57 -8.62 -8.99 17.72
CA ALA A 57 -7.45 -9.84 17.54
C ALA A 57 -7.78 -11.34 17.50
N ASP A 58 -8.72 -11.78 18.34
CA ASP A 58 -9.15 -13.18 18.37
C ASP A 58 -10.01 -13.49 17.14
N ASP A 59 -10.83 -12.52 16.70
CA ASP A 59 -11.63 -12.64 15.47
C ASP A 59 -10.74 -12.69 14.22
N LEU A 60 -9.63 -11.93 14.17
CA LEU A 60 -8.70 -11.89 13.06
C LEU A 60 -8.11 -13.27 12.74
N SER A 61 -7.68 -14.02 13.76
CA SER A 61 -7.10 -15.36 13.60
C SER A 61 -8.06 -16.34 12.91
N GLU A 62 -9.36 -16.13 13.05
CA GLU A 62 -10.39 -16.96 12.43
C GLU A 62 -10.98 -16.37 11.14
N ALA A 63 -10.73 -15.10 10.85
CA ALA A 63 -11.34 -14.39 9.72
C ALA A 63 -11.06 -15.05 8.37
N VAL A 64 -9.83 -15.58 8.17
CA VAL A 64 -9.45 -16.36 6.98
C VAL A 64 -10.34 -17.59 6.83
N ASN A 65 -10.52 -18.37 7.92
CA ASN A 65 -11.28 -19.62 7.89
C ASN A 65 -12.78 -19.37 7.70
N ARG A 66 -13.27 -18.22 8.16
CA ARG A 66 -14.70 -17.85 8.10
C ARG A 66 -15.09 -17.11 6.81
N ASN A 67 -14.16 -16.95 5.84
CA ASN A 67 -14.39 -16.22 4.59
C ASN A 67 -14.88 -14.77 4.84
N GLU A 68 -14.33 -14.11 5.86
CA GLU A 68 -14.68 -12.75 6.21
C GLU A 68 -13.87 -11.73 5.41
N PHE A 69 -12.75 -12.13 4.81
CA PHE A 69 -11.96 -11.29 3.90
C PHE A 69 -12.50 -11.32 2.47
N PHE A 70 -12.33 -10.21 1.79
CA PHE A 70 -12.58 -10.08 0.35
C PHE A 70 -11.62 -9.05 -0.25
N LEU A 71 -11.49 -9.07 -1.58
CA LEU A 71 -10.62 -8.16 -2.30
C LEU A 71 -11.44 -7.08 -3.02
N VAL A 72 -10.85 -5.90 -3.11
CA VAL A 72 -11.25 -4.85 -4.04
C VAL A 72 -10.02 -4.41 -4.83
N HIS A 73 -10.24 -3.94 -6.05
CA HIS A 73 -9.17 -3.63 -6.98
C HIS A 73 -9.25 -2.17 -7.42
N GLN A 74 -8.12 -1.47 -7.39
CA GLN A 74 -8.04 -0.10 -7.88
C GLN A 74 -7.23 -0.03 -9.17
N PRO A 75 -7.83 0.49 -10.27
CA PRO A 75 -7.16 0.59 -11.56
C PRO A 75 -5.94 1.52 -11.53
N LYS A 76 -4.86 1.05 -12.18
CA LYS A 76 -3.63 1.79 -12.50
C LYS A 76 -3.64 2.06 -14.01
N MET A 77 -3.61 3.34 -14.40
CA MET A 77 -3.82 3.77 -15.77
C MET A 77 -2.58 4.44 -16.35
N ARG A 78 -2.20 4.09 -17.54
CA ARG A 78 -1.15 4.80 -18.29
C ARG A 78 -1.51 6.27 -18.45
N ALA A 79 -0.64 7.16 -18.00
CA ALA A 79 -0.89 8.61 -18.04
C ALA A 79 -1.09 9.14 -19.46
N ARG A 80 -0.39 8.59 -20.46
CA ARG A 80 -0.44 9.05 -21.85
C ARG A 80 -1.60 8.42 -22.64
N SER A 81 -1.69 7.08 -22.65
CA SER A 81 -2.69 6.36 -23.47
C SER A 81 -4.07 6.30 -22.83
N GLY A 82 -4.17 6.37 -21.50
CA GLY A 82 -5.40 6.11 -20.78
C GLY A 82 -5.75 4.64 -20.62
N GLU A 83 -4.87 3.73 -21.03
CA GLU A 83 -5.02 2.29 -20.91
C GLU A 83 -4.84 1.84 -19.46
N VAL A 84 -5.68 0.92 -19.00
CA VAL A 84 -5.53 0.25 -17.70
C VAL A 84 -4.67 -0.99 -17.88
N GLN A 85 -3.46 -0.95 -17.35
CA GLN A 85 -2.50 -2.04 -17.48
C GLN A 85 -2.38 -2.93 -16.23
N ALA A 86 -2.76 -2.39 -15.09
CA ALA A 86 -2.66 -3.07 -13.81
C ALA A 86 -3.77 -2.62 -12.86
N VAL A 87 -3.95 -3.37 -11.80
CA VAL A 87 -4.79 -3.02 -10.65
C VAL A 87 -4.01 -3.26 -9.37
N GLU A 88 -4.18 -2.41 -8.38
CA GLU A 88 -3.75 -2.68 -7.02
C GLU A 88 -4.84 -3.47 -6.29
N THR A 89 -4.45 -4.60 -5.69
CA THR A 89 -5.34 -5.49 -4.95
C THR A 89 -5.31 -5.14 -3.48
N LEU A 90 -6.47 -4.78 -2.95
CA LEU A 90 -6.65 -4.26 -1.62
C LEU A 90 -7.57 -5.16 -0.80
N ILE A 91 -7.06 -5.73 0.30
CA ILE A 91 -7.85 -6.55 1.21
C ILE A 91 -8.84 -5.71 2.01
N ARG A 92 -10.02 -6.29 2.28
CA ARG A 92 -11.07 -5.73 3.14
C ARG A 92 -11.59 -6.83 4.06
N TRP A 93 -12.00 -6.46 5.28
CA TRP A 93 -12.56 -7.39 6.25
C TRP A 93 -14.03 -7.07 6.52
N ARG A 94 -14.92 -8.00 6.14
CA ARG A 94 -16.35 -7.95 6.45
C ARG A 94 -16.61 -8.69 7.74
N HIS A 95 -16.48 -7.99 8.85
CA HIS A 95 -16.68 -8.56 10.18
C HIS A 95 -18.17 -8.75 10.46
N PRO A 96 -18.62 -9.91 10.99
CA PRO A 96 -20.05 -10.24 11.15
C PRO A 96 -20.82 -9.28 12.07
N THR A 97 -20.17 -8.70 13.07
CA THR A 97 -20.82 -7.81 14.05
C THR A 97 -20.33 -6.35 13.99
N ARG A 98 -19.16 -6.09 13.39
CA ARG A 98 -18.54 -4.74 13.33
C ARG A 98 -18.68 -4.09 11.96
N GLY A 99 -19.24 -4.82 10.97
CA GLY A 99 -19.35 -4.34 9.59
C GLY A 99 -18.02 -4.35 8.84
N LEU A 100 -17.80 -3.37 7.99
CA LEU A 100 -16.60 -3.27 7.17
C LEU A 100 -15.46 -2.66 7.97
N ILE A 101 -14.36 -3.41 8.12
CA ILE A 101 -13.12 -2.98 8.79
C ILE A 101 -12.07 -2.70 7.72
N GLY A 102 -11.47 -1.51 7.78
CA GLY A 102 -10.42 -1.08 6.86
C GLY A 102 -9.06 -1.74 7.14
N PRO A 103 -8.15 -1.80 6.15
CA PRO A 103 -6.84 -2.43 6.32
C PRO A 103 -6.02 -1.76 7.43
N ASN A 104 -6.08 -0.44 7.59
CA ASN A 104 -5.32 0.27 8.64
C ASN A 104 -5.65 -0.21 10.06
N ASP A 105 -6.87 -0.70 10.27
CA ASP A 105 -7.34 -1.13 11.59
C ASP A 105 -6.90 -2.57 11.93
N PHE A 106 -6.74 -3.44 10.94
CA PHE A 106 -6.43 -4.85 11.19
C PHE A 106 -5.05 -5.32 10.72
N ILE A 107 -4.40 -4.63 9.77
CA ILE A 107 -3.05 -4.99 9.32
C ILE A 107 -2.04 -4.82 10.45
N ALA A 108 -2.07 -3.67 11.17
CA ALA A 108 -1.21 -3.48 12.34
C ALA A 108 -1.42 -4.57 13.40
N LEU A 109 -2.68 -4.96 13.63
CA LEU A 109 -3.01 -6.04 14.54
C LEU A 109 -2.50 -7.41 14.04
N ALA A 110 -2.59 -7.69 12.74
CA ALA A 110 -2.04 -8.89 12.12
C ALA A 110 -0.51 -8.95 12.27
N GLU A 111 0.16 -7.82 12.17
CA GLU A 111 1.61 -7.72 12.40
C GLU A 111 1.99 -8.02 13.86
N GLU A 112 1.28 -7.42 14.82
CA GLU A 112 1.50 -7.65 16.25
C GLU A 112 1.27 -9.12 16.65
N ARG A 113 0.30 -9.78 16.03
CA ARG A 113 -0.07 -11.18 16.32
C ARG A 113 0.70 -12.21 15.50
N GLY A 114 1.55 -11.79 14.54
CA GLY A 114 2.28 -12.71 13.67
C GLY A 114 1.40 -13.41 12.62
N GLU A 115 0.21 -12.86 12.33
CA GLU A 115 -0.75 -13.43 11.37
C GLU A 115 -0.51 -12.97 9.92
N MET A 116 0.43 -12.05 9.69
CA MET A 116 0.65 -11.45 8.37
C MET A 116 0.97 -12.48 7.29
N ARG A 117 1.70 -13.54 7.61
CA ARG A 117 1.97 -14.63 6.66
C ARG A 117 0.66 -15.25 6.15
N ARG A 118 -0.24 -15.63 7.05
CA ARG A 118 -1.54 -16.24 6.71
C ARG A 118 -2.42 -15.30 5.88
N VAL A 119 -2.46 -14.01 6.28
CA VAL A 119 -3.21 -12.98 5.56
C VAL A 119 -2.63 -12.79 4.15
N THR A 120 -1.31 -12.63 4.02
CA THR A 120 -0.65 -12.43 2.72
C THR A 120 -0.80 -13.65 1.81
N GLU A 121 -0.66 -14.86 2.35
CA GLU A 121 -0.89 -16.10 1.58
C GLU A 121 -2.34 -16.19 1.08
N TRP A 122 -3.32 -15.80 1.91
CA TRP A 122 -4.73 -15.76 1.50
C TRP A 122 -4.94 -14.74 0.37
N VAL A 123 -4.37 -13.54 0.50
CA VAL A 123 -4.47 -12.50 -0.54
C VAL A 123 -3.90 -12.99 -1.86
N ILE A 124 -2.70 -13.58 -1.86
CA ILE A 124 -2.08 -14.10 -3.10
C ILE A 124 -2.96 -15.17 -3.76
N ARG A 125 -3.45 -16.16 -3.00
CA ARG A 125 -4.32 -17.21 -3.55
C ARG A 125 -5.61 -16.64 -4.14
N GLN A 126 -6.27 -15.75 -3.42
CA GLN A 126 -7.53 -15.14 -3.87
C GLN A 126 -7.30 -14.24 -5.10
N THR A 127 -6.20 -13.48 -5.12
CA THR A 127 -5.82 -12.65 -6.27
C THR A 127 -5.64 -13.48 -7.54
N ILE A 128 -4.98 -14.64 -7.45
CA ILE A 128 -4.78 -15.53 -8.61
C ILE A 128 -6.13 -16.03 -9.15
N VAL A 129 -7.06 -16.39 -8.26
CA VAL A 129 -8.41 -16.83 -8.66
C VAL A 129 -9.16 -15.70 -9.37
N GLU A 130 -9.11 -14.49 -8.82
CA GLU A 130 -9.82 -13.33 -9.39
C GLU A 130 -9.18 -12.87 -10.70
N GLN A 131 -7.85 -12.87 -10.79
CA GLN A 131 -7.12 -12.57 -12.01
C GLN A 131 -7.47 -13.57 -13.14
N ALA A 132 -7.47 -14.88 -12.84
CA ALA A 132 -7.85 -15.91 -13.81
C ALA A 132 -9.31 -15.75 -14.28
N SER A 133 -10.22 -15.37 -13.39
CA SER A 133 -11.61 -15.09 -13.72
C SER A 133 -11.75 -13.89 -14.68
N LEU A 134 -10.96 -12.84 -14.46
CA LEU A 134 -10.96 -11.65 -15.32
C LEU A 134 -10.31 -11.94 -16.68
N ALA A 135 -9.21 -12.69 -16.70
CA ALA A 135 -8.54 -13.13 -17.91
C ALA A 135 -9.44 -14.00 -18.81
N ALA A 136 -10.26 -14.88 -18.22
CA ALA A 136 -11.27 -15.65 -18.94
C ALA A 136 -12.35 -14.81 -19.63
N CYS A 137 -12.50 -13.54 -19.21
CA CYS A 137 -13.38 -12.56 -19.84
C CYS A 137 -12.67 -11.69 -20.90
N GLY A 138 -11.39 -11.96 -21.19
CA GLY A 138 -10.59 -11.24 -22.20
C GLY A 138 -9.65 -10.16 -21.65
N HIS A 139 -9.75 -9.81 -20.37
CA HIS A 139 -8.92 -8.74 -19.78
C HIS A 139 -7.66 -9.30 -19.12
N ASN A 140 -6.50 -9.02 -19.70
CA ASN A 140 -5.20 -9.48 -19.19
C ASN A 140 -4.43 -8.33 -18.52
N VAL A 141 -4.91 -7.87 -17.35
CA VAL A 141 -4.25 -6.85 -16.54
C VAL A 141 -3.41 -7.48 -15.43
N THR A 142 -2.34 -6.80 -15.01
CA THR A 142 -1.51 -7.22 -13.87
C THR A 142 -2.24 -6.94 -12.57
N PHE A 143 -2.29 -7.93 -11.67
CA PHE A 143 -2.79 -7.74 -10.31
C PHE A 143 -1.62 -7.58 -9.35
N ASN A 144 -1.48 -6.41 -8.75
CA ASN A 144 -0.43 -6.12 -7.79
C ASN A 144 -0.91 -6.42 -6.38
N VAL A 145 -0.08 -7.11 -5.61
CA VAL A 145 -0.35 -7.53 -4.23
C VAL A 145 0.66 -6.90 -3.29
N ASN A 146 0.17 -6.28 -2.23
CA ASN A 146 1.00 -5.73 -1.16
C ASN A 146 1.65 -6.85 -0.32
N ILE A 147 2.98 -6.83 -0.20
CA ILE A 147 3.76 -7.77 0.60
C ILE A 147 4.26 -7.07 1.86
N SER A 148 3.84 -7.55 3.03
CA SER A 148 4.27 -6.97 4.30
C SER A 148 5.76 -7.14 4.53
N ALA A 149 6.37 -6.10 5.10
CA ALA A 149 7.73 -6.09 5.63
C ALA A 149 8.07 -7.28 6.55
N ARG A 150 7.06 -7.79 7.25
CA ARG A 150 7.22 -8.90 8.20
C ARG A 150 7.43 -10.26 7.53
N VAL A 151 6.90 -10.44 6.32
CA VAL A 151 6.99 -11.73 5.60
C VAL A 151 8.00 -11.71 4.46
N LEU A 152 8.36 -10.54 3.96
CA LEU A 152 9.29 -10.40 2.84
C LEU A 152 10.65 -11.07 3.07
N PRO A 153 11.31 -11.01 4.27
CA PRO A 153 12.58 -11.67 4.51
C PRO A 153 12.48 -13.19 4.69
N ASP A 154 11.28 -13.72 4.95
CA ASP A 154 11.05 -15.16 5.19
C ASP A 154 11.26 -15.95 3.89
N ARG A 155 12.28 -16.80 3.87
CA ARG A 155 12.66 -17.61 2.71
C ARG A 155 11.59 -18.63 2.32
N ASP A 156 10.98 -19.28 3.31
CA ASP A 156 9.95 -20.30 3.08
C ASP A 156 8.69 -19.66 2.49
N PHE A 157 8.35 -18.44 2.95
CA PHE A 157 7.29 -17.65 2.35
C PHE A 157 7.63 -17.29 0.89
N ALA A 158 8.84 -16.82 0.63
CA ALA A 158 9.25 -16.40 -0.71
C ALA A 158 9.21 -17.56 -1.72
N GLU A 159 9.71 -18.74 -1.34
CA GLU A 159 9.66 -19.95 -2.18
C GLU A 159 8.22 -20.40 -2.43
N TRP A 160 7.37 -20.37 -1.40
CA TRP A 160 5.96 -20.67 -1.52
C TRP A 160 5.23 -19.67 -2.45
N ALA A 161 5.47 -18.36 -2.26
CA ALA A 161 4.86 -17.29 -3.07
C ALA A 161 5.27 -17.42 -4.54
N LEU A 162 6.57 -17.65 -4.80
CA LEU A 162 7.08 -17.87 -6.13
C LEU A 162 6.40 -19.07 -6.81
N ALA A 163 6.37 -20.23 -6.15
CA ALA A 163 5.74 -21.42 -6.69
C ALA A 163 4.25 -21.22 -7.00
N THR A 164 3.55 -20.49 -6.10
CA THR A 164 2.13 -20.21 -6.23
C THR A 164 1.84 -19.24 -7.38
N VAL A 165 2.60 -18.15 -7.49
CA VAL A 165 2.43 -17.14 -8.55
C VAL A 165 2.87 -17.67 -9.92
N SER A 166 3.93 -18.50 -9.97
CA SER A 166 4.37 -19.12 -11.25
C SER A 166 3.34 -20.07 -11.84
N ALA A 167 2.42 -20.57 -11.04
CA ALA A 167 1.31 -21.42 -11.50
C ALA A 167 0.07 -20.58 -11.92
N ALA A 168 0.08 -19.26 -11.77
CA ALA A 168 -1.03 -18.41 -12.17
C ALA A 168 -1.15 -18.31 -13.70
N SER A 169 -2.39 -18.14 -14.18
CA SER A 169 -2.68 -18.01 -15.61
C SER A 169 -2.39 -16.63 -16.19
N GLY A 170 -2.19 -15.62 -15.34
CA GLY A 170 -1.94 -14.26 -15.77
C GLY A 170 -0.97 -13.53 -14.83
N PRO A 171 -0.61 -12.27 -15.15
CA PRO A 171 0.45 -11.57 -14.47
C PRO A 171 0.05 -11.12 -13.07
N ILE A 172 0.90 -11.46 -12.09
CA ILE A 172 0.85 -10.99 -10.70
C ILE A 172 2.11 -10.17 -10.44
N GLY A 173 1.98 -9.00 -9.81
CA GLY A 173 3.07 -8.16 -9.33
C GLY A 173 3.05 -8.06 -7.81
N PHE A 174 4.15 -7.62 -7.23
CA PHE A 174 4.27 -7.36 -5.79
C PHE A 174 4.58 -5.89 -5.52
N GLU A 175 3.91 -5.32 -4.51
CA GLU A 175 4.17 -3.98 -4.00
C GLU A 175 4.75 -4.10 -2.59
N ILE A 176 5.83 -3.37 -2.32
CA ILE A 176 6.55 -3.37 -1.05
C ILE A 176 6.74 -1.95 -0.59
N THR A 177 6.49 -1.65 0.67
CA THR A 177 6.75 -0.32 1.22
C THR A 177 8.26 -0.04 1.32
N GLU A 178 8.64 1.23 1.20
CA GLU A 178 10.03 1.68 1.40
C GLU A 178 10.63 1.16 2.71
N THR A 179 9.84 1.08 3.77
CA THR A 179 10.27 0.64 5.10
C THR A 179 10.35 -0.88 5.27
N ALA A 180 9.85 -1.65 4.30
CA ALA A 180 9.82 -3.12 4.38
C ALA A 180 11.20 -3.77 4.56
N MET A 181 12.25 -3.04 4.25
CA MET A 181 13.61 -3.56 4.22
C MET A 181 14.48 -3.16 5.44
N ILE A 182 13.89 -2.52 6.45
CA ILE A 182 14.66 -2.00 7.60
C ILE A 182 15.04 -3.12 8.57
N ALA A 183 14.18 -4.11 8.79
CA ALA A 183 14.37 -5.13 9.82
C ALA A 183 15.40 -6.21 9.42
N ASP A 184 15.34 -6.71 8.19
CA ASP A 184 16.32 -7.65 7.60
C ASP A 184 16.54 -7.29 6.13
N PRO A 185 17.44 -6.33 5.85
CA PRO A 185 17.71 -5.88 4.49
C PRO A 185 18.23 -6.97 3.55
N GLU A 186 19.11 -7.84 4.09
CA GLU A 186 19.72 -8.88 3.27
C GLU A 186 18.72 -9.99 2.91
N GLY A 187 17.87 -10.41 3.86
CA GLY A 187 16.82 -11.39 3.62
C GLY A 187 15.79 -10.87 2.61
N ALA A 188 15.32 -9.63 2.81
CA ALA A 188 14.41 -8.98 1.90
C ALA A 188 15.00 -8.87 0.47
N LEU A 189 16.23 -8.37 0.33
CA LEU A 189 16.89 -8.19 -0.96
C LEU A 189 17.07 -9.53 -1.70
N ARG A 190 17.50 -10.59 -1.01
CA ARG A 190 17.61 -11.93 -1.61
C ARG A 190 16.28 -12.42 -2.18
N ASN A 191 15.19 -12.23 -1.44
CA ASN A 191 13.87 -12.68 -1.86
C ASN A 191 13.28 -11.80 -2.98
N LEU A 192 13.58 -10.50 -3.00
CA LEU A 192 13.23 -9.62 -4.12
C LEU A 192 13.94 -10.04 -5.41
N HIS A 193 15.24 -10.37 -5.36
CA HIS A 193 15.93 -10.91 -6.53
C HIS A 193 15.32 -12.23 -7.00
N LEU A 194 14.95 -13.13 -6.08
CA LEU A 194 14.26 -14.37 -6.42
C LEU A 194 12.97 -14.13 -7.20
N PHE A 195 12.18 -13.13 -6.81
CA PHE A 195 10.94 -12.76 -7.50
C PHE A 195 11.22 -12.11 -8.86
N ALA A 196 12.16 -11.15 -8.91
CA ALA A 196 12.51 -10.46 -10.15
C ALA A 196 13.11 -11.40 -11.21
N ASP A 197 14.00 -12.32 -10.81
CA ASP A 197 14.59 -13.33 -11.67
C ASP A 197 13.54 -14.29 -12.28
N ALA A 198 12.43 -14.46 -11.58
CA ALA A 198 11.27 -15.21 -12.07
C ALA A 198 10.30 -14.38 -12.93
N GLY A 199 10.61 -13.10 -13.17
CA GLY A 199 9.80 -12.20 -13.98
C GLY A 199 8.61 -11.56 -13.24
N ILE A 200 8.52 -11.70 -11.91
CA ILE A 200 7.52 -11.01 -11.11
C ILE A 200 7.90 -9.53 -11.02
N LYS A 201 7.01 -8.64 -11.44
CA LYS A 201 7.23 -7.19 -11.32
C LYS A 201 7.13 -6.75 -9.87
N ILE A 202 8.07 -5.90 -9.47
CA ILE A 202 8.16 -5.36 -8.11
C ILE A 202 7.98 -3.85 -8.18
N ALA A 203 7.06 -3.31 -7.38
CA ALA A 203 6.88 -1.89 -7.17
C ALA A 203 7.30 -1.50 -5.74
N ILE A 204 7.97 -0.35 -5.62
CA ILE A 204 8.27 0.27 -4.32
C ILE A 204 7.16 1.24 -4.00
N ASP A 205 6.48 1.02 -2.89
CA ASP A 205 5.34 1.79 -2.43
C ASP A 205 5.70 2.85 -1.39
N ASP A 206 4.87 3.89 -1.27
CA ASP A 206 5.00 5.00 -0.31
C ASP A 206 6.36 5.74 -0.39
N TYR A 207 6.98 5.83 -1.58
CA TYR A 207 8.27 6.47 -1.72
C TYR A 207 8.24 7.96 -1.35
N GLY A 208 9.18 8.33 -0.46
CA GLY A 208 9.33 9.68 0.07
C GLY A 208 8.71 9.89 1.45
N ALA A 209 7.91 8.93 1.96
CA ALA A 209 7.42 8.96 3.34
C ALA A 209 8.46 8.45 4.36
N GLY A 210 9.54 7.82 3.90
CA GLY A 210 10.55 7.15 4.72
C GLY A 210 11.95 7.76 4.63
N LEU A 211 12.96 6.95 4.95
CA LEU A 211 14.37 7.32 5.07
C LEU A 211 15.28 6.58 4.09
N SER A 212 14.77 6.08 2.96
CA SER A 212 15.61 5.30 2.04
C SER A 212 16.73 6.13 1.44
N SER A 213 17.94 5.60 1.51
CA SER A 213 19.06 6.20 0.79
C SER A 213 18.98 5.84 -0.69
N LEU A 214 19.33 6.78 -1.56
CA LEU A 214 19.46 6.53 -3.01
C LEU A 214 20.38 5.34 -3.32
N ALA A 215 21.43 5.13 -2.50
CA ALA A 215 22.33 4.01 -2.65
C ALA A 215 21.63 2.65 -2.44
N TYR A 216 20.59 2.63 -1.62
CA TYR A 216 19.79 1.43 -1.39
C TYR A 216 18.78 1.20 -2.51
N LEU A 217 18.06 2.24 -2.91
CA LEU A 217 17.11 2.17 -4.02
C LEU A 217 17.75 1.57 -5.30
N LYS A 218 18.99 1.96 -5.58
CA LYS A 218 19.77 1.44 -6.72
C LYS A 218 20.05 -0.07 -6.68
N GLN A 219 19.98 -0.70 -5.51
CA GLN A 219 20.24 -2.15 -5.35
C GLN A 219 18.99 -2.99 -5.52
N LEU A 220 17.80 -2.35 -5.49
CA LEU A 220 16.55 -3.07 -5.55
C LEU A 220 16.24 -3.49 -7.00
N PRO A 221 15.85 -4.75 -7.21
CA PRO A 221 15.39 -5.21 -8.50
C PRO A 221 13.93 -4.78 -8.77
N ALA A 222 13.66 -3.48 -8.58
CA ALA A 222 12.32 -2.91 -8.72
C ALA A 222 12.10 -2.38 -10.13
N HIS A 223 10.85 -2.49 -10.60
CA HIS A 223 10.41 -2.08 -11.92
C HIS A 223 9.56 -0.80 -11.88
N GLU A 224 9.04 -0.48 -10.72
CA GLU A 224 8.10 0.62 -10.52
C GLU A 224 8.38 1.34 -9.20
N LEU A 225 8.27 2.67 -9.20
CA LEU A 225 8.31 3.53 -8.03
C LEU A 225 6.97 4.24 -7.89
N LYS A 226 6.28 4.08 -6.74
CA LYS A 226 5.01 4.73 -6.46
C LYS A 226 5.26 5.96 -5.60
N ILE A 227 4.85 7.14 -6.09
CA ILE A 227 4.95 8.41 -5.36
C ILE A 227 3.72 8.54 -4.48
N ASP A 228 3.95 8.64 -3.16
CA ASP A 228 2.90 8.75 -2.17
C ASP A 228 1.96 9.93 -2.41
N ARG A 229 0.68 9.72 -2.12
CA ARG A 229 -0.41 10.70 -2.21
C ARG A 229 -0.09 12.04 -1.56
N MET A 230 0.68 12.06 -0.47
CA MET A 230 1.00 13.30 0.24
C MET A 230 1.67 14.36 -0.66
N PHE A 231 2.49 13.93 -1.64
CA PHE A 231 3.15 14.82 -2.61
C PHE A 231 2.22 15.20 -3.76
N ILE A 232 1.32 14.29 -4.14
CA ILE A 232 0.39 14.50 -5.25
C ILE A 232 -0.75 15.46 -4.87
N SER A 233 -1.28 15.38 -3.65
CA SER A 233 -2.32 16.27 -3.17
C SER A 233 -1.91 17.75 -3.12
N GLY A 234 -0.60 18.02 -2.97
CA GLY A 234 -0.02 19.36 -2.96
C GLY A 234 0.30 19.96 -4.33
N LEU A 235 0.25 19.18 -5.42
CA LEU A 235 0.77 19.57 -6.74
C LEU A 235 0.22 20.90 -7.30
N SER A 236 -1.05 21.23 -7.03
CA SER A 236 -1.69 22.46 -7.54
C SER A 236 -1.61 23.63 -6.56
N SER A 237 -1.19 23.42 -5.32
CA SER A 237 -1.22 24.43 -4.25
C SER A 237 0.15 24.74 -3.63
N SER A 238 1.11 23.83 -3.74
CA SER A 238 2.46 23.96 -3.21
C SER A 238 3.44 24.40 -4.31
N HIS A 239 4.42 25.25 -3.95
CA HIS A 239 5.52 25.59 -4.83
C HIS A 239 6.67 24.56 -4.81
N ARG A 240 6.70 23.68 -3.80
CA ARG A 240 7.79 22.71 -3.58
C ARG A 240 7.44 21.32 -4.12
N ASP A 241 6.19 20.90 -3.96
CA ASP A 241 5.78 19.53 -4.32
C ASP A 241 5.98 19.24 -5.82
N PRO A 242 5.68 20.17 -6.76
CA PRO A 242 5.98 19.94 -8.16
C PRO A 242 7.47 19.67 -8.46
N LEU A 243 8.37 20.33 -7.73
CA LEU A 243 9.82 20.13 -7.88
C LEU A 243 10.26 18.79 -7.33
N LEU A 244 9.71 18.40 -6.18
CA LEU A 244 9.98 17.09 -5.55
C LEU A 244 9.47 15.95 -6.45
N VAL A 245 8.21 16.02 -6.89
CA VAL A 245 7.61 15.01 -7.77
C VAL A 245 8.41 14.91 -9.08
N ARG A 246 8.77 16.02 -9.72
CA ARG A 246 9.58 16.00 -10.92
C ARG A 246 10.94 15.35 -10.69
N SER A 247 11.64 15.71 -9.60
CA SER A 247 12.94 15.12 -9.26
C SER A 247 12.84 13.62 -9.00
N THR A 248 11.74 13.16 -8.37
CA THR A 248 11.49 11.75 -8.13
C THR A 248 11.23 11.00 -9.43
N ILE A 249 10.47 11.58 -10.37
CA ILE A 249 10.24 10.99 -11.69
C ILE A 249 11.57 10.84 -12.44
N ASP A 250 12.39 11.91 -12.51
CA ASP A 250 13.69 11.88 -13.18
C ASP A 250 14.64 10.87 -12.53
N LEU A 251 14.60 10.73 -11.19
CA LEU A 251 15.38 9.75 -10.46
C LEU A 251 14.97 8.30 -10.79
N ALA A 252 13.68 8.02 -10.77
CA ALA A 252 13.18 6.67 -11.05
C ALA A 252 13.52 6.25 -12.49
N HIS A 253 13.33 7.16 -13.46
CA HIS A 253 13.72 6.91 -14.86
C HIS A 253 15.23 6.69 -15.02
N ALA A 254 16.07 7.39 -14.24
CA ALA A 254 17.52 7.16 -14.23
C ALA A 254 17.92 5.79 -13.63
N LEU A 255 16.99 5.13 -12.94
CA LEU A 255 17.13 3.76 -12.39
C LEU A 255 16.35 2.72 -13.20
N ASP A 256 15.89 3.07 -14.40
CA ASP A 256 15.10 2.21 -15.30
C ASP A 256 13.76 1.73 -14.68
N MET A 257 13.18 2.54 -13.76
CA MET A 257 11.89 2.26 -13.13
C MET A 257 10.78 3.12 -13.76
N GLU A 258 9.59 2.55 -13.95
CA GLU A 258 8.37 3.32 -14.22
C GLU A 258 7.90 4.05 -12.97
N VAL A 259 7.18 5.16 -13.14
CA VAL A 259 6.64 5.94 -12.01
C VAL A 259 5.13 5.91 -12.00
N THR A 260 4.57 5.51 -10.85
CA THR A 260 3.14 5.66 -10.55
C THR A 260 2.91 6.80 -9.57
N ALA A 261 2.04 7.74 -9.92
CA ALA A 261 1.55 8.76 -9.01
C ALA A 261 0.26 8.31 -8.34
N GLU A 262 0.25 8.29 -7.02
CA GLU A 262 -0.90 7.86 -6.23
C GLU A 262 -1.80 9.01 -5.78
N GLY A 263 -3.06 8.69 -5.47
CA GLY A 263 -4.02 9.65 -4.94
C GLY A 263 -4.36 10.79 -5.90
N VAL A 264 -4.26 10.57 -7.20
CA VAL A 264 -4.66 11.56 -8.22
C VAL A 264 -6.17 11.74 -8.16
N ASP A 265 -6.62 12.93 -7.72
CA ASP A 265 -8.03 13.24 -7.48
C ASP A 265 -8.55 14.41 -8.34
N SER A 266 -7.67 15.09 -9.09
CA SER A 266 -8.05 16.26 -9.87
C SER A 266 -7.48 16.26 -11.29
N PRO A 267 -8.22 16.81 -12.29
CA PRO A 267 -7.71 16.97 -13.65
C PRO A 267 -6.45 17.85 -13.73
N ALA A 268 -6.30 18.81 -12.81
CA ALA A 268 -5.14 19.67 -12.75
C ALA A 268 -3.87 18.88 -12.37
N ALA A 269 -3.95 18.03 -11.32
CA ALA A 269 -2.86 17.15 -10.94
C ALA A 269 -2.48 16.20 -12.08
N LEU A 270 -3.47 15.60 -12.74
CA LEU A 270 -3.24 14.74 -13.91
C LEU A 270 -2.50 15.47 -15.04
N ALA A 271 -2.91 16.70 -15.37
CA ALA A 271 -2.26 17.47 -16.43
C ALA A 271 -0.78 17.78 -16.08
N LEU A 272 -0.50 18.16 -14.83
CA LEU A 272 0.86 18.39 -14.36
C LEU A 272 1.71 17.12 -14.41
N LEU A 273 1.20 15.99 -13.93
CA LEU A 273 1.88 14.69 -13.95
C LEU A 273 2.24 14.25 -15.38
N LYS A 274 1.31 14.45 -16.33
CA LYS A 274 1.58 14.18 -17.75
C LYS A 274 2.74 15.03 -18.31
N VAL A 275 2.78 16.33 -17.97
CA VAL A 275 3.87 17.22 -18.37
C VAL A 275 5.19 16.85 -17.70
N MET A 276 5.14 16.39 -16.46
CA MET A 276 6.30 15.92 -15.72
C MET A 276 6.82 14.57 -16.20
N GLY A 277 6.08 13.86 -17.07
CA GLY A 277 6.49 12.58 -17.62
C GLY A 277 6.20 11.37 -16.74
N CYS A 278 5.24 11.49 -15.80
CA CYS A 278 4.76 10.35 -15.01
C CYS A 278 4.17 9.28 -15.94
N ASP A 279 4.47 8.01 -15.68
CA ASP A 279 4.10 6.90 -16.57
C ASP A 279 2.69 6.38 -16.27
N VAL A 280 2.39 6.20 -15.00
CA VAL A 280 1.16 5.59 -14.51
C VAL A 280 0.51 6.48 -13.46
N ILE A 281 -0.79 6.50 -13.43
CA ILE A 281 -1.59 7.25 -12.45
C ILE A 281 -2.60 6.33 -11.78
N GLN A 282 -2.80 6.57 -10.50
CA GLN A 282 -3.77 5.89 -9.66
C GLN A 282 -4.45 6.90 -8.74
N GLY A 283 -5.77 6.81 -8.60
CA GLY A 283 -6.50 7.70 -7.70
C GLY A 283 -7.99 7.79 -8.04
N PHE A 284 -8.72 8.55 -7.23
CA PHE A 284 -10.18 8.65 -7.33
C PHE A 284 -10.64 9.37 -8.60
N LEU A 285 -9.76 10.14 -9.23
CA LEU A 285 -10.05 10.69 -10.56
C LEU A 285 -10.24 9.60 -11.61
N ILE A 286 -9.54 8.47 -11.47
CA ILE A 286 -9.64 7.33 -12.38
C ILE A 286 -10.77 6.42 -11.96
N ALA A 287 -10.66 5.86 -10.75
CA ALA A 287 -11.67 5.03 -10.13
C ALA A 287 -11.36 4.82 -8.63
N MET A 288 -12.40 4.61 -7.84
CA MET A 288 -12.26 4.09 -6.47
C MET A 288 -11.97 2.59 -6.52
N PRO A 289 -11.38 2.01 -5.44
CA PRO A 289 -11.29 0.56 -5.29
C PRO A 289 -12.67 -0.09 -5.42
N MET A 290 -12.79 -1.12 -6.26
CA MET A 290 -14.06 -1.75 -6.61
C MET A 290 -13.96 -3.28 -6.58
N ALA A 291 -15.10 -3.96 -6.49
CA ALA A 291 -15.18 -5.42 -6.55
C ALA A 291 -14.87 -5.92 -7.98
N LEU A 292 -14.49 -7.20 -8.12
CA LEU A 292 -14.10 -7.79 -9.41
C LEU A 292 -15.15 -7.62 -10.51
N GLY A 293 -16.44 -7.76 -10.17
CA GLY A 293 -17.53 -7.58 -11.15
C GLY A 293 -17.63 -6.16 -11.68
N ASP A 294 -17.44 -5.17 -10.80
CA ASP A 294 -17.42 -3.74 -11.18
C ASP A 294 -16.16 -3.41 -11.97
N LEU A 295 -15.00 -4.00 -11.62
CA LEU A 295 -13.75 -3.85 -12.39
C LEU A 295 -13.92 -4.35 -13.82
N ARG A 296 -14.53 -5.54 -14.00
CA ARG A 296 -14.82 -6.07 -15.34
C ARG A 296 -15.67 -5.06 -16.13
N SER A 297 -16.79 -4.61 -15.58
CA SER A 297 -17.66 -3.64 -16.24
C SER A 297 -16.94 -2.33 -16.58
N PHE A 298 -16.03 -1.89 -15.72
CA PHE A 298 -15.20 -0.71 -15.94
C PHE A 298 -14.23 -0.89 -17.11
N LEU A 299 -13.62 -2.08 -17.26
CA LEU A 299 -12.72 -2.40 -18.37
C LEU A 299 -13.48 -2.56 -19.68
N ASP A 300 -14.60 -3.30 -19.69
CA ASP A 300 -15.48 -3.48 -20.85
C ASP A 300 -15.89 -2.12 -21.43
N ALA A 301 -16.36 -1.19 -20.58
CA ALA A 301 -16.80 0.14 -21.03
C ALA A 301 -15.67 1.00 -21.64
N ARG A 302 -14.41 0.76 -21.27
CA ARG A 302 -13.24 1.46 -21.83
C ARG A 302 -12.84 0.91 -23.18
N GLU A 303 -12.92 -0.38 -23.38
CA GLU A 303 -12.65 -1.02 -24.69
C GLU A 303 -13.67 -0.60 -25.73
N ASP A 304 -14.94 -0.45 -25.34
CA ASP A 304 -16.03 0.00 -26.21
C ASP A 304 -15.95 1.50 -26.59
N GLY A 305 -14.97 2.24 -26.04
CA GLY A 305 -14.77 3.66 -26.36
C GLY A 305 -15.89 4.59 -25.88
N THR A 306 -16.68 4.18 -24.89
CA THR A 306 -17.78 4.99 -24.34
C THR A 306 -17.21 6.24 -23.64
N PRO A 307 -17.61 7.46 -24.01
CA PRO A 307 -17.06 8.71 -23.44
C PRO A 307 -17.20 8.84 -21.92
N GLU A 308 -18.19 8.19 -21.31
CA GLU A 308 -18.41 8.18 -19.86
C GLU A 308 -17.36 7.35 -19.09
N ALA A 309 -16.69 6.42 -19.76
CA ALA A 309 -15.61 5.61 -19.18
C ALA A 309 -14.28 6.35 -19.10
N SER A 310 -14.14 7.51 -19.75
CA SER A 310 -12.86 8.23 -19.84
C SER A 310 -12.46 8.98 -18.57
N LEU A 311 -13.38 9.32 -17.68
CA LEU A 311 -13.12 9.92 -16.36
C LEU A 311 -14.29 9.54 -15.45
N GLY A 312 -14.03 8.88 -14.30
CA GLY A 312 -15.01 8.32 -13.36
C GLY A 312 -15.99 9.31 -12.71
N PHE A 313 -16.70 10.11 -13.51
CA PHE A 313 -17.51 11.24 -13.06
C PHE A 313 -18.97 10.89 -12.67
N ASN A 314 -19.41 9.60 -12.78
CA ASN A 314 -20.83 9.26 -12.63
C ASN A 314 -21.23 8.45 -11.39
N TRP A 315 -20.41 8.41 -10.32
CA TRP A 315 -20.78 7.63 -9.13
C TRP A 315 -21.68 8.36 -8.13
N LEU A 316 -21.85 9.66 -8.23
CA LEU A 316 -22.71 10.43 -7.30
C LEU A 316 -24.22 10.32 -7.59
N GLY A 317 -24.64 9.57 -8.64
CA GLY A 317 -26.03 9.54 -9.11
C GLY A 317 -26.87 8.32 -8.73
N ARG A 318 -26.33 7.25 -8.13
CA ARG A 318 -27.08 5.99 -7.90
C ARG A 318 -27.39 5.59 -6.46
N SER A 319 -27.15 6.43 -5.48
CA SER A 319 -27.59 6.16 -4.10
C SER A 319 -28.96 6.78 -3.79
N GLY A 320 -30.00 6.37 -4.52
CA GLY A 320 -31.33 6.92 -4.24
C GLY A 320 -32.44 6.33 -5.09
N ARG A 321 -32.70 5.01 -4.94
CA ARG A 321 -34.05 4.40 -5.14
C ARG A 321 -34.02 2.95 -4.69
N ALA A 322 -34.24 2.73 -3.40
CA ALA A 322 -34.89 1.51 -2.93
C ALA A 322 -36.24 1.96 -2.38
N GLY A 323 -37.30 1.64 -3.13
CA GLY A 323 -38.64 1.63 -2.63
C GLY A 323 -38.88 0.29 -1.92
#